data_cb3f75874f125b787ebf773a982b1930
#
_entry.id   cb3f75874f125b787ebf773a982b1930
#
_cell.length_a   1.000
_cell.length_b   1.000
_cell.length_c   1.000
_cell.angle_alpha   90.00
_cell.angle_beta   90.00
_cell.angle_gamma   90.00
#
_symmetry.space_group_name_H-M   'P 1'
#
loop_
_entity.id
_entity.type
_entity.pdbx_description
1 polymer ?
#
loop_
_entity_poly.entity_id
_entity_poly.type
_entity_poly.pdbx_seq_one_letter_code
_entity_poly.pdbx_strand_id
1 'polypeptide(L)'
;IKSKNEDFLSIYNGIFGNKGNVSLKICKPVNLDKDINFDSIAKIIDKEIISGYKLHSSNYAAASLLRIAFDKNEIAEEELNKAVNEMSNKVSVLSDGVRKNLLLQYANPIIQKQNLV
;
A
#
# COMPACT_ATOMS: atom_id res chain seq x y z
N ILE A 1 -10.43 -24.62 4.71
CA ILE A 1 -10.68 -25.61 3.62
C ILE A 1 -11.14 -24.78 2.43
N LYS A 2 -10.35 -24.75 1.33
CA LYS A 2 -10.70 -24.06 0.08
C LYS A 2 -11.91 -24.71 -0.57
N SER A 3 -12.84 -23.91 -1.09
CA SER A 3 -13.94 -24.42 -1.89
C SER A 3 -13.47 -24.91 -3.27
N LYS A 4 -14.20 -25.84 -3.89
CA LYS A 4 -13.78 -26.53 -5.12
C LYS A 4 -13.53 -25.61 -6.34
N ASN A 5 -14.03 -24.35 -6.30
CA ASN A 5 -13.91 -23.38 -7.40
C ASN A 5 -13.18 -22.07 -6.98
N GLU A 6 -12.63 -22.02 -5.78
CA GLU A 6 -12.03 -20.79 -5.23
C GLU A 6 -10.84 -20.30 -6.07
N ASP A 7 -10.00 -21.23 -6.53
CA ASP A 7 -8.84 -20.88 -7.35
C ASP A 7 -9.24 -20.35 -8.73
N PHE A 8 -10.29 -20.94 -9.35
CA PHE A 8 -10.82 -20.46 -10.63
C PHE A 8 -11.44 -19.05 -10.49
N LEU A 9 -12.25 -18.83 -9.47
CA LEU A 9 -12.84 -17.52 -9.19
C LEU A 9 -11.77 -16.47 -8.87
N SER A 10 -10.73 -16.86 -8.14
CA SER A 10 -9.59 -15.97 -7.84
C SER A 10 -8.85 -15.57 -9.12
N ILE A 11 -8.57 -16.51 -10.01
CA ILE A 11 -7.93 -16.25 -11.32
C ILE A 11 -8.83 -15.38 -12.19
N TYR A 12 -10.12 -15.70 -12.28
CA TYR A 12 -11.08 -14.92 -13.05
C TYR A 12 -11.15 -13.47 -12.56
N ASN A 13 -11.31 -13.27 -11.26
CA ASN A 13 -11.32 -11.94 -10.65
C ASN A 13 -9.96 -11.24 -10.80
N GLY A 14 -8.87 -12.00 -10.80
CA GLY A 14 -7.52 -11.52 -11.08
C GLY A 14 -7.37 -10.97 -12.50
N ILE A 15 -8.08 -11.52 -13.48
CA ILE A 15 -8.00 -11.09 -14.90
C ILE A 15 -9.03 -10.00 -15.21
N PHE A 16 -10.30 -10.20 -14.82
CA PHE A 16 -11.43 -9.37 -15.23
C PHE A 16 -11.92 -8.38 -14.16
N GLY A 17 -11.48 -8.53 -12.91
CA GLY A 17 -11.88 -7.65 -11.83
C GLY A 17 -11.34 -6.23 -12.01
N ASN A 18 -12.06 -5.25 -11.45
CA ASN A 18 -11.59 -3.87 -11.43
C ASN A 18 -10.29 -3.74 -10.61
N LYS A 19 -9.22 -3.28 -11.25
CA LYS A 19 -7.89 -3.09 -10.62
C LYS A 19 -7.72 -1.71 -10.00
N GLY A 20 -8.67 -0.80 -10.24
CA GLY A 20 -8.51 0.59 -9.85
C GLY A 20 -7.33 1.26 -10.57
N ASN A 21 -6.65 2.15 -9.86
CA ASN A 21 -5.48 2.85 -10.39
C ASN A 21 -4.21 2.02 -10.16
N VAL A 22 -3.55 1.63 -11.25
CA VAL A 22 -2.28 0.89 -11.20
C VAL A 22 -1.16 1.81 -11.69
N SER A 23 -0.06 1.87 -10.94
CA SER A 23 1.13 2.63 -11.32
C SER A 23 2.33 1.68 -11.40
N LEU A 24 3.09 1.78 -12.49
CA LEU A 24 4.35 1.05 -12.66
C LEU A 24 5.50 2.07 -12.64
N LYS A 25 6.48 1.83 -11.79
CA LYS A 25 7.73 2.61 -11.76
C LYS A 25 8.91 1.69 -12.02
N ILE A 26 9.71 2.04 -13.02
CA ILE A 26 10.99 1.39 -13.29
C ILE A 26 12.05 2.17 -12.52
N CYS A 27 12.70 1.51 -11.55
CA CYS A 27 13.76 2.09 -10.75
C CYS A 27 15.06 2.18 -11.53
N LYS A 28 16.02 2.98 -11.03
CA LYS A 28 17.36 3.07 -11.60
C LYS A 28 18.09 1.73 -11.47
N PRO A 29 18.96 1.36 -12.43
CA PRO A 29 19.82 0.20 -12.27
C PRO A 29 20.69 0.32 -11.01
N VAL A 30 20.78 -0.75 -10.25
CA VAL A 30 21.69 -0.81 -9.10
C VAL A 30 23.05 -1.23 -9.60
N ASN A 31 24.03 -0.35 -9.49
CA ASN A 31 25.43 -0.68 -9.77
C ASN A 31 26.00 -1.47 -8.59
N LEU A 32 26.47 -2.67 -8.86
CA LEU A 32 27.08 -3.54 -7.86
C LEU A 32 28.60 -3.41 -7.95
N ASP A 33 29.20 -2.74 -6.97
CA ASP A 33 30.64 -2.81 -6.77
C ASP A 33 30.98 -4.19 -6.17
N LYS A 34 32.15 -4.74 -6.55
CA LYS A 34 32.56 -6.10 -6.18
C LYS A 34 32.65 -6.36 -4.67
N ASP A 35 32.73 -5.31 -3.87
CA ASP A 35 32.92 -5.36 -2.41
C ASP A 35 31.65 -5.03 -1.61
N ILE A 36 30.48 -4.83 -2.29
CA ILE A 36 29.21 -4.56 -1.60
C ILE A 36 28.64 -5.85 -1.04
N ASN A 37 28.31 -5.86 0.26
CA ASN A 37 27.61 -6.99 0.88
C ASN A 37 26.11 -6.99 0.52
N PHE A 38 25.46 -8.16 0.64
CA PHE A 38 24.06 -8.35 0.28
C PHE A 38 23.09 -7.46 1.07
N ASP A 39 23.38 -7.18 2.35
CA ASP A 39 22.53 -6.31 3.18
C ASP A 39 22.53 -4.86 2.68
N SER A 40 23.67 -4.38 2.20
CA SER A 40 23.78 -3.05 1.62
C SER A 40 23.03 -2.95 0.30
N ILE A 41 23.09 -4.00 -0.53
CA ILE A 41 22.35 -4.09 -1.80
C ILE A 41 20.84 -4.07 -1.51
N ALA A 42 20.37 -4.90 -0.57
CA ALA A 42 18.97 -4.95 -0.17
C ALA A 42 18.45 -3.57 0.28
N LYS A 43 19.21 -2.85 1.11
CA LYS A 43 18.85 -1.50 1.57
C LYS A 43 18.76 -0.49 0.41
N ILE A 44 19.64 -0.57 -0.58
CA ILE A 44 19.59 0.30 -1.76
C ILE A 44 18.33 0.01 -2.57
N ILE A 45 18.02 -1.28 -2.80
CA ILE A 45 16.82 -1.70 -3.53
C ILE A 45 15.56 -1.27 -2.78
N ASP A 46 15.48 -1.52 -1.48
CA ASP A 46 14.34 -1.13 -0.65
C ASP A 46 14.10 0.38 -0.69
N LYS A 47 15.18 1.17 -0.58
CA LYS A 47 15.10 2.63 -0.67
C LYS A 47 14.54 3.09 -2.02
N GLU A 48 15.02 2.53 -3.13
CA GLU A 48 14.53 2.86 -4.47
C GLU A 48 13.06 2.48 -4.65
N ILE A 49 12.65 1.29 -4.19
CA ILE A 49 11.27 0.82 -4.27
C ILE A 49 10.34 1.72 -3.45
N ILE A 50 10.67 1.95 -2.18
CA ILE A 50 9.81 2.71 -1.24
C ILE A 50 9.73 4.18 -1.66
N SER A 51 10.83 4.79 -2.07
CA SER A 51 10.81 6.17 -2.59
C SER A 51 9.91 6.32 -3.81
N GLY A 52 9.79 5.24 -4.58
CA GLY A 52 8.98 5.17 -5.78
C GLY A 52 7.48 4.96 -5.56
N TYR A 53 7.04 4.66 -4.36
CA TYR A 53 5.62 4.45 -4.10
C TYR A 53 4.79 5.69 -4.48
N LYS A 54 3.78 5.47 -5.32
CA LYS A 54 2.72 6.44 -5.54
C LYS A 54 1.66 6.22 -4.46
N LEU A 55 1.47 7.21 -3.61
CA LEU A 55 0.43 7.18 -2.59
C LEU A 55 -0.93 7.50 -3.22
N HIS A 56 -1.95 6.78 -2.83
CA HIS A 56 -3.33 6.94 -3.25
C HIS A 56 -4.20 7.41 -2.07
N SER A 57 -5.35 7.98 -2.35
CA SER A 57 -6.29 8.44 -1.32
C SER A 57 -6.67 7.35 -0.30
N SER A 58 -6.70 6.07 -0.73
CA SER A 58 -6.91 4.93 0.16
C SER A 58 -5.80 4.72 1.20
N ASN A 59 -4.55 5.07 0.87
CA ASN A 59 -3.44 5.00 1.82
C ASN A 59 -3.62 6.04 2.93
N TYR A 60 -3.96 7.28 2.55
CA TYR A 60 -4.22 8.38 3.49
C TYR A 60 -5.48 8.13 4.33
N ALA A 61 -6.53 7.56 3.73
CA ALA A 61 -7.74 7.18 4.45
C ALA A 61 -7.46 6.16 5.55
N ALA A 62 -6.70 5.11 5.24
CA ALA A 62 -6.32 4.09 6.20
C ALA A 62 -5.43 4.66 7.31
N ALA A 63 -4.45 5.51 6.97
CA ALA A 63 -3.61 6.20 7.94
C ALA A 63 -4.44 7.09 8.88
N SER A 64 -5.40 7.83 8.33
CA SER A 64 -6.33 8.67 9.12
C SER A 64 -7.15 7.83 10.10
N LEU A 65 -7.74 6.72 9.66
CA LEU A 65 -8.53 5.81 10.51
C LEU A 65 -7.69 5.14 11.61
N LEU A 66 -6.40 4.91 11.35
CA LEU A 66 -5.44 4.38 12.33
C LEU A 66 -4.80 5.47 13.19
N ARG A 67 -5.10 6.75 12.96
CA ARG A 67 -4.46 7.91 13.63
C ARG A 67 -2.95 7.98 13.42
N ILE A 68 -2.48 7.52 12.24
CA ILE A 68 -1.09 7.65 11.83
C ILE A 68 -0.92 9.05 11.22
N ALA A 69 0.08 9.79 11.71
CA ALA A 69 0.38 11.12 11.20
C ALA A 69 0.90 11.07 9.75
N PHE A 70 0.51 12.02 8.93
CA PHE A 70 1.02 12.27 7.58
C PHE A 70 0.89 13.75 7.23
N ASP A 71 1.60 14.20 6.20
CA ASP A 71 1.48 15.58 5.73
C ASP A 71 0.13 15.78 5.03
N LYS A 72 -0.72 16.62 5.63
CA LYS A 72 -2.05 16.91 5.09
C LYS A 72 -2.02 17.71 3.79
N ASN A 73 -0.89 18.29 3.43
CA ASN A 73 -0.73 19.00 2.15
C ASN A 73 -0.59 18.04 0.96
N GLU A 74 -0.34 16.75 1.21
CA GLU A 74 -0.19 15.73 0.16
C GLU A 74 -1.52 15.28 -0.46
N ILE A 75 -2.65 15.61 0.16
CA ILE A 75 -3.98 15.22 -0.30
C ILE A 75 -5.00 16.33 -0.02
N ALA A 76 -5.89 16.60 -0.97
CA ALA A 76 -6.98 17.55 -0.76
C ALA A 76 -7.94 17.05 0.32
N GLU A 77 -8.43 17.95 1.19
CA GLU A 77 -9.30 17.59 2.31
C GLU A 77 -10.60 16.92 1.86
N GLU A 78 -11.19 17.39 0.78
CA GLU A 78 -12.40 16.79 0.20
C GLU A 78 -12.16 15.36 -0.27
N GLU A 79 -11.03 15.12 -0.96
CA GLU A 79 -10.63 13.79 -1.42
C GLU A 79 -10.36 12.85 -0.25
N LEU A 80 -9.67 13.33 0.79
CA LEU A 80 -9.42 12.57 2.00
C LEU A 80 -10.72 12.16 2.69
N ASN A 81 -11.64 13.12 2.89
CA ASN A 81 -12.92 12.85 3.56
C ASN A 81 -13.75 11.81 2.79
N LYS A 82 -13.80 11.91 1.47
CA LYS A 82 -14.45 10.92 0.62
C LYS A 82 -13.83 9.54 0.78
N ALA A 83 -12.51 9.45 0.70
CA ALA A 83 -11.78 8.19 0.82
C ALA A 83 -11.92 7.57 2.22
N VAL A 84 -11.93 8.37 3.29
CA VAL A 84 -12.17 7.93 4.67
C VAL A 84 -13.57 7.32 4.81
N ASN A 85 -14.59 7.97 4.27
CA ASN A 85 -15.96 7.45 4.30
C ASN A 85 -16.08 6.12 3.55
N GLU A 86 -15.51 6.03 2.34
CA GLU A 86 -15.51 4.80 1.55
C GLU A 86 -14.77 3.65 2.27
N MET A 87 -13.59 3.94 2.83
CA MET A 87 -12.79 2.96 3.56
C MET A 87 -13.51 2.51 4.84
N SER A 88 -14.06 3.45 5.61
CA SER A 88 -14.84 3.16 6.82
C SER A 88 -16.00 2.23 6.54
N ASN A 89 -16.76 2.48 5.47
CA ASN A 89 -17.86 1.60 5.05
C ASN A 89 -17.38 0.21 4.68
N LYS A 90 -16.27 0.09 3.94
CA LYS A 90 -15.70 -1.22 3.57
C LYS A 90 -15.26 -2.03 4.78
N VAL A 91 -14.67 -1.40 5.79
CA VAL A 91 -14.14 -2.13 6.95
C VAL A 91 -15.15 -2.31 8.09
N SER A 92 -16.30 -1.63 8.04
CA SER A 92 -17.33 -1.70 9.09
C SER A 92 -17.88 -3.10 9.32
N VAL A 93 -17.94 -3.92 8.28
CA VAL A 93 -18.46 -5.30 8.31
C VAL A 93 -17.41 -6.33 8.78
N LEU A 94 -16.18 -5.91 8.99
CA LEU A 94 -15.09 -6.79 9.39
C LEU A 94 -14.93 -6.84 10.90
N SER A 95 -14.47 -7.99 11.43
CA SER A 95 -14.05 -8.09 12.83
C SER A 95 -12.88 -7.16 13.13
N ASP A 96 -12.72 -6.75 14.39
CA ASP A 96 -11.73 -5.73 14.78
C ASP A 96 -10.30 -6.10 14.39
N GLY A 97 -9.90 -7.36 14.56
CA GLY A 97 -8.55 -7.83 14.18
C GLY A 97 -8.32 -7.77 12.67
N VAL A 98 -9.29 -8.24 11.88
CA VAL A 98 -9.22 -8.21 10.42
C VAL A 98 -9.23 -6.76 9.91
N ARG A 99 -10.08 -5.92 10.48
CA ARG A 99 -10.16 -4.49 10.17
C ARG A 99 -8.82 -3.79 10.38
N LYS A 100 -8.22 -3.98 11.56
CA LYS A 100 -6.93 -3.38 11.90
C LYS A 100 -5.83 -3.82 10.93
N ASN A 101 -5.74 -5.13 10.65
CA ASN A 101 -4.73 -5.66 9.74
C ASN A 101 -4.90 -5.12 8.30
N LEU A 102 -6.14 -5.04 7.82
CA LEU A 102 -6.43 -4.49 6.51
C LEU A 102 -6.03 -3.01 6.42
N LEU A 103 -6.43 -2.21 7.41
CA LEU A 103 -6.04 -0.79 7.46
C LEU A 103 -4.52 -0.61 7.52
N LEU A 104 -3.80 -1.45 8.29
CA LEU A 104 -2.35 -1.41 8.34
C LEU A 104 -1.71 -1.72 6.98
N GLN A 105 -2.24 -2.67 6.21
CA GLN A 105 -1.75 -2.96 4.86
C GLN A 105 -1.90 -1.75 3.94
N TYR A 106 -3.04 -1.04 3.98
CA TYR A 106 -3.24 0.17 3.19
C TYR A 106 -2.39 1.36 3.67
N ALA A 107 -2.16 1.50 4.99
CA ALA A 107 -1.36 2.58 5.55
C ALA A 107 0.16 2.35 5.42
N ASN A 108 0.60 1.10 5.24
CA ASN A 108 2.01 0.71 5.23
C ASN A 108 2.89 1.51 4.25
N PRO A 109 2.47 1.83 3.01
CA PRO A 109 3.28 2.67 2.12
C PRO A 109 3.63 4.05 2.70
N ILE A 110 2.72 4.68 3.47
CA ILE A 110 2.98 5.94 4.16
C ILE A 110 4.01 5.73 5.27
N ILE A 111 3.82 4.70 6.10
CA ILE A 111 4.75 4.37 7.20
C ILE A 111 6.15 4.12 6.66
N GLN A 112 6.27 3.33 5.60
CA GLN A 112 7.56 3.00 4.99
C GLN A 112 8.24 4.24 4.42
N LYS A 113 7.52 5.14 3.74
CA LYS A 113 8.09 6.39 3.23
C LYS A 113 8.61 7.29 4.35
N GLN A 114 7.88 7.40 5.46
CA GLN A 114 8.32 8.17 6.62
C GLN A 114 9.59 7.61 7.25
N ASN A 115 9.75 6.29 7.25
CA ASN A 115 10.94 5.61 7.81
C ASN A 115 12.18 5.67 6.91
N LEU A 116 12.06 6.16 5.68
CA LEU A 116 13.20 6.38 4.78
C LEU A 116 14.04 7.62 5.13
N VAL A 117 13.52 8.47 5.95
CA VAL A 117 14.15 9.76 6.32
C VAL A 117 15.22 9.56 7.39
#